data_da18ca3eb4d8c4f840a77a74ce03eeed
#
_entry.id   da18ca3eb4d8c4f840a77a74ce03eeed
#
_cell.length_a   1.000
_cell.length_b   1.000
_cell.length_c   1.000
_cell.angle_alpha   90.00
_cell.angle_beta   90.00
_cell.angle_gamma   90.00
#
_symmetry.space_group_name_H-M   'P 1'
#
loop_
_entity.id
_entity.type
_entity.pdbx_description
1 polymer ?
#
loop_
_entity_poly.entity_id
_entity_poly.type
_entity_poly.pdbx_seq_one_letter_code
_entity_poly.pdbx_strand_id
1 'polypeptide(L)'
;MRFDAFNGDADGLCALHQMRLAEPAETTLVTGVKRDIGLLKKIDAQAGDEILALDIAVEKNAAPLAALLEKGVKVRWFDHHNPGELPIHPNFQATIDTAADVCTSLLVDRHLDGAHRAWAVAAAFGDNLHDAARRAAAPLDLSDEQLGALRELGECLNYNGYGDSLEDLHFHPADLYRALRPYADAFAFIAEAPQFRTLREGYARDMARARAVPAAEIRPSGAVYILPDEAWARRASGVYANDLASAHPTRAHALLTRSPKGHFVVSVRAPLANRTGADELCRRFETGGGRKAAAGINVLPEARIPDFVAAFFKAYPEA
;
A
#
# COMPACT_ATOMS: atom_id res chain seq x y z
N MET A 1 20.78 10.99 -15.84
CA MET A 1 20.33 9.64 -15.42
C MET A 1 18.80 9.61 -15.30
N ARG A 2 18.20 8.41 -15.14
CA ARG A 2 16.76 8.26 -14.88
C ARG A 2 16.55 7.49 -13.59
N PHE A 3 15.57 7.94 -12.80
CA PHE A 3 15.21 7.34 -11.53
C PHE A 3 13.73 6.99 -11.52
N ASP A 4 13.39 5.80 -11.03
CA ASP A 4 12.02 5.41 -10.73
C ASP A 4 11.85 5.33 -9.20
N ALA A 5 11.13 6.29 -8.63
CA ALA A 5 10.78 6.33 -7.22
C ALA A 5 9.35 5.82 -7.05
N PHE A 6 9.17 4.66 -6.41
CA PHE A 6 7.85 4.02 -6.31
C PHE A 6 7.61 3.34 -4.97
N ASN A 7 6.37 3.34 -4.53
CA ASN A 7 5.96 2.58 -3.36
C ASN A 7 6.18 1.08 -3.58
N GLY A 8 6.70 0.38 -2.58
CA GLY A 8 7.03 -1.04 -2.67
C GLY A 8 5.84 -1.99 -2.55
N ASP A 9 4.62 -1.52 -2.67
CA ASP A 9 3.40 -2.32 -2.62
C ASP A 9 2.84 -2.64 -4.03
N ALA A 10 1.65 -3.25 -4.10
CA ALA A 10 1.02 -3.63 -5.36
C ALA A 10 0.79 -2.44 -6.29
N ASP A 11 0.35 -1.29 -5.74
CA ASP A 11 0.00 -0.13 -6.54
C ASP A 11 1.24 0.52 -7.16
N GLY A 12 2.26 0.82 -6.36
CA GLY A 12 3.51 1.37 -6.88
C GLY A 12 4.25 0.44 -7.85
N LEU A 13 4.31 -0.87 -7.53
CA LEU A 13 4.92 -1.89 -8.40
C LEU A 13 4.24 -1.99 -9.77
N CYS A 14 2.90 -2.14 -9.78
CA CYS A 14 2.15 -2.28 -11.03
C CYS A 14 2.08 -0.97 -11.82
N ALA A 15 2.05 0.20 -11.15
CA ALA A 15 2.13 1.49 -11.82
C ALA A 15 3.46 1.62 -12.57
N LEU A 16 4.59 1.32 -11.90
CA LEU A 16 5.90 1.33 -12.56
C LEU A 16 5.96 0.32 -13.70
N HIS A 17 5.44 -0.88 -13.49
CA HIS A 17 5.49 -1.94 -14.50
C HIS A 17 4.74 -1.54 -15.77
N GLN A 18 3.51 -1.02 -15.67
CA GLN A 18 2.75 -0.49 -16.80
C GLN A 18 3.52 0.61 -17.54
N MET A 19 4.06 1.59 -16.80
CA MET A 19 4.84 2.68 -17.39
C MET A 19 6.07 2.15 -18.16
N ARG A 20 6.77 1.15 -17.63
CA ARG A 20 7.99 0.63 -18.26
C ARG A 20 7.73 -0.39 -19.37
N LEU A 21 6.55 -0.97 -19.43
CA LEU A 21 6.09 -1.72 -20.60
C LEU A 21 5.81 -0.77 -21.78
N ALA A 22 5.21 0.39 -21.54
CA ALA A 22 4.91 1.39 -22.57
C ALA A 22 6.12 2.28 -22.92
N GLU A 23 6.92 2.64 -21.92
CA GLU A 23 8.09 3.51 -22.06
C GLU A 23 9.35 2.80 -21.50
N PRO A 24 9.94 1.84 -22.23
CA PRO A 24 11.11 1.10 -21.76
C PRO A 24 12.30 2.03 -21.48
N ALA A 25 12.91 1.88 -20.30
CA ALA A 25 14.09 2.63 -19.92
C ALA A 25 14.93 1.87 -18.90
N GLU A 26 16.24 2.08 -18.95
CA GLU A 26 17.12 1.68 -17.85
C GLU A 26 17.15 2.79 -16.81
N THR A 27 16.84 2.43 -15.56
CA THR A 27 16.62 3.38 -14.48
C THR A 27 17.23 2.89 -13.16
N THR A 28 17.54 3.83 -12.29
CA THR A 28 17.85 3.53 -10.89
C THR A 28 16.53 3.42 -10.10
N LEU A 29 16.27 2.24 -9.54
CA LEU A 29 15.07 1.97 -8.75
C LEU A 29 15.24 2.49 -7.33
N VAL A 30 14.32 3.32 -6.87
CA VAL A 30 14.28 3.89 -5.51
C VAL A 30 12.95 3.54 -4.86
N THR A 31 13.00 2.66 -3.88
CA THR A 31 11.81 2.12 -3.24
C THR A 31 12.05 1.77 -1.77
N GLY A 32 11.06 1.23 -1.10
CA GLY A 32 11.10 0.80 0.30
C GLY A 32 9.88 -0.04 0.66
N VAL A 33 9.67 -0.28 1.94
CA VAL A 33 8.42 -0.87 2.44
C VAL A 33 7.25 0.09 2.20
N LYS A 34 6.01 -0.40 2.21
CA LYS A 34 4.79 0.38 1.94
C LYS A 34 4.70 1.70 2.72
N ARG A 35 5.24 1.78 3.92
CA ARG A 35 5.23 2.98 4.76
C ARG A 35 6.38 3.95 4.51
N ASP A 36 7.41 3.54 3.78
CA ASP A 36 8.55 4.38 3.43
C ASP A 36 8.27 5.16 2.16
N ILE A 37 7.48 6.22 2.30
CA ILE A 37 7.00 7.08 1.21
C ILE A 37 7.84 8.34 0.99
N GLY A 38 8.85 8.60 1.84
CA GLY A 38 9.78 9.74 1.71
C GLY A 38 10.98 9.40 0.84
N LEU A 39 10.77 8.96 -0.39
CA LEU A 39 11.79 8.34 -1.23
C LEU A 39 12.72 9.33 -1.92
N LEU A 40 12.27 10.55 -2.24
CA LEU A 40 13.08 11.52 -2.99
C LEU A 40 14.34 11.94 -2.25
N LYS A 41 14.36 11.89 -0.93
CA LYS A 41 15.57 12.17 -0.12
C LYS A 41 16.72 11.17 -0.34
N LYS A 42 16.42 10.01 -0.97
CA LYS A 42 17.39 8.97 -1.30
C LYS A 42 18.01 9.17 -2.70
N ILE A 43 17.54 10.17 -3.46
CA ILE A 43 17.94 10.40 -4.84
C ILE A 43 18.98 11.53 -4.89
N ASP A 44 20.15 11.24 -5.44
CA ASP A 44 21.16 12.24 -5.79
C ASP A 44 21.16 12.44 -7.32
N ALA A 45 20.21 13.29 -7.79
CA ALA A 45 20.07 13.62 -9.19
C ALA A 45 20.72 15.00 -9.50
N GLN A 46 21.14 15.15 -10.76
CA GLN A 46 21.78 16.35 -11.28
C GLN A 46 20.91 17.02 -12.35
N ALA A 47 21.29 18.24 -12.76
CA ALA A 47 20.58 18.96 -13.80
C ALA A 47 20.43 18.12 -15.09
N GLY A 48 19.21 18.05 -15.61
CA GLY A 48 18.86 17.26 -16.78
C GLY A 48 18.51 15.79 -16.51
N ASP A 49 18.70 15.29 -15.29
CA ASP A 49 18.19 13.98 -14.90
C ASP A 49 16.65 13.97 -14.83
N GLU A 50 16.07 12.79 -14.93
CA GLU A 50 14.62 12.59 -14.95
C GLU A 50 14.19 11.65 -13.80
N ILE A 51 13.11 12.02 -13.10
CA ILE A 51 12.51 11.20 -12.06
C ILE A 51 11.05 10.88 -12.45
N LEU A 52 10.68 9.61 -12.41
CA LEU A 52 9.30 9.16 -12.38
C LEU A 52 8.96 8.77 -10.95
N ALA A 53 8.00 9.45 -10.34
CA ALA A 53 7.52 9.19 -8.99
C ALA A 53 6.11 8.59 -9.05
N LEU A 54 5.91 7.46 -8.37
CA LEU A 54 4.68 6.65 -8.45
C LEU A 54 4.24 6.22 -7.06
N ASP A 55 2.99 6.54 -6.71
CA ASP A 55 2.35 6.09 -5.47
C ASP A 55 3.09 6.50 -4.19
N ILE A 56 3.59 7.71 -4.17
CA ILE A 56 4.20 8.34 -2.99
C ILE A 56 3.67 9.77 -2.83
N ALA A 57 3.29 10.14 -1.61
CA ALA A 57 2.69 11.44 -1.36
C ALA A 57 3.67 12.60 -1.60
N VAL A 58 3.25 13.59 -2.43
CA VAL A 58 4.03 14.82 -2.70
C VAL A 58 4.35 15.54 -1.39
N GLU A 59 3.37 15.68 -0.49
CA GLU A 59 3.53 16.35 0.81
C GLU A 59 4.71 15.80 1.62
N LYS A 60 4.93 14.47 1.60
CA LYS A 60 6.02 13.82 2.32
C LYS A 60 7.39 13.96 1.64
N ASN A 61 7.40 14.44 0.41
CA ASN A 61 8.59 14.65 -0.41
C ASN A 61 8.78 16.13 -0.80
N ALA A 62 8.01 17.05 -0.25
CA ALA A 62 7.98 18.47 -0.69
C ALA A 62 9.36 19.16 -0.66
N ALA A 63 10.11 19.04 0.43
CA ALA A 63 11.43 19.66 0.54
C ALA A 63 12.47 19.06 -0.44
N PRO A 64 12.66 17.73 -0.54
CA PRO A 64 13.56 17.17 -1.54
C PRO A 64 13.07 17.40 -2.97
N LEU A 65 11.76 17.43 -3.25
CA LEU A 65 11.22 17.77 -4.57
C LEU A 65 11.62 19.22 -4.97
N ALA A 66 11.41 20.19 -4.09
CA ALA A 66 11.82 21.58 -4.35
C ALA A 66 13.31 21.69 -4.68
N ALA A 67 14.16 21.06 -3.88
CA ALA A 67 15.61 21.07 -4.10
C ALA A 67 16.02 20.41 -5.44
N LEU A 68 15.35 19.32 -5.85
CA LEU A 68 15.60 18.65 -7.13
C LEU A 68 15.16 19.51 -8.32
N LEU A 69 14.01 20.17 -8.21
CA LEU A 69 13.52 21.09 -9.25
C LEU A 69 14.43 22.31 -9.42
N GLU A 70 14.92 22.91 -8.32
CA GLU A 70 15.90 24.00 -8.34
C GLU A 70 17.23 23.59 -9.01
N LYS A 71 17.65 22.33 -8.86
CA LYS A 71 18.81 21.77 -9.57
C LYS A 71 18.56 21.55 -11.07
N GLY A 72 17.33 21.71 -11.57
CA GLY A 72 16.97 21.48 -12.97
C GLY A 72 16.65 20.03 -13.31
N VAL A 73 16.30 19.21 -12.34
CA VAL A 73 15.80 17.83 -12.53
C VAL A 73 14.36 17.89 -13.04
N LYS A 74 14.02 17.02 -13.98
CA LYS A 74 12.64 16.87 -14.47
C LYS A 74 11.92 15.79 -13.67
N VAL A 75 10.71 16.09 -13.19
CA VAL A 75 9.94 15.17 -12.35
C VAL A 75 8.55 14.98 -12.94
N ARG A 76 8.21 13.71 -13.20
CA ARG A 76 6.86 13.24 -13.54
C ARG A 76 6.29 12.48 -12.37
N TRP A 77 5.04 12.80 -11.96
CA TRP A 77 4.42 12.27 -10.74
C TRP A 77 3.02 11.73 -11.02
N PHE A 78 2.77 10.49 -10.60
CA PHE A 78 1.42 9.91 -10.57
C PHE A 78 1.14 9.44 -9.15
N ASP A 79 0.01 9.90 -8.57
CA ASP A 79 -0.32 9.60 -7.18
C ASP A 79 -1.81 9.79 -6.89
N HIS A 80 -2.31 9.08 -5.89
CA HIS A 80 -3.69 9.21 -5.41
C HIS A 80 -3.80 9.71 -3.96
N HIS A 81 -2.68 9.99 -3.32
CA HIS A 81 -2.64 10.56 -1.98
C HIS A 81 -2.95 12.06 -2.01
N ASN A 82 -3.34 12.60 -0.83
CA ASN A 82 -3.45 14.05 -0.69
C ASN A 82 -2.08 14.70 -0.95
N PRO A 83 -1.97 15.54 -1.98
CA PRO A 83 -0.67 16.09 -2.39
C PRO A 83 -0.17 17.23 -1.48
N GLY A 84 -1.06 17.82 -0.66
CA GLY A 84 -0.78 19.11 -0.05
C GLY A 84 -0.69 20.23 -1.12
N GLU A 85 0.25 21.14 -0.95
CA GLU A 85 0.52 22.21 -1.93
C GLU A 85 1.46 21.71 -3.02
N LEU A 86 1.03 21.81 -4.29
CA LEU A 86 1.84 21.40 -5.44
C LEU A 86 2.74 22.52 -5.91
N PRO A 87 4.02 22.26 -6.20
CA PRO A 87 4.92 23.26 -6.75
C PRO A 87 4.51 23.64 -8.19
N ILE A 88 4.55 24.92 -8.50
CA ILE A 88 4.41 25.44 -9.87
C ILE A 88 5.81 25.57 -10.46
N HIS A 89 6.23 24.62 -11.29
CA HIS A 89 7.56 24.58 -11.87
C HIS A 89 7.56 23.96 -13.28
N PRO A 90 8.30 24.51 -14.27
CA PRO A 90 8.27 23.97 -15.65
C PRO A 90 8.79 22.54 -15.78
N ASN A 91 9.63 22.09 -14.84
CA ASN A 91 10.17 20.71 -14.81
C ASN A 91 9.32 19.77 -13.95
N PHE A 92 8.14 20.17 -13.45
CA PHE A 92 7.25 19.34 -12.64
C PHE A 92 5.93 19.10 -13.36
N GLN A 93 5.59 17.85 -13.53
CA GLN A 93 4.30 17.40 -14.07
C GLN A 93 3.68 16.38 -13.12
N ALA A 94 2.45 16.63 -12.69
CA ALA A 94 1.74 15.75 -11.77
C ALA A 94 0.37 15.35 -12.32
N THR A 95 0.05 14.07 -12.21
CA THR A 95 -1.28 13.50 -12.43
C THR A 95 -1.75 12.93 -11.11
N ILE A 96 -2.65 13.65 -10.44
CA ILE A 96 -3.12 13.32 -9.09
C ILE A 96 -4.65 13.29 -9.08
N ASP A 97 -5.20 12.21 -8.52
CA ASP A 97 -6.64 12.06 -8.28
C ASP A 97 -6.86 11.41 -6.92
N THR A 98 -7.40 12.16 -5.98
CA THR A 98 -7.61 11.74 -4.58
C THR A 98 -8.96 11.07 -4.34
N ALA A 99 -9.70 10.72 -5.40
CA ALA A 99 -10.97 10.02 -5.27
C ALA A 99 -10.79 8.68 -4.56
N ALA A 100 -11.76 8.33 -3.72
CA ALA A 100 -11.65 7.16 -2.84
C ALA A 100 -11.62 5.79 -3.57
N ASP A 101 -11.98 5.78 -4.84
CA ASP A 101 -12.02 4.61 -5.72
C ASP A 101 -10.93 4.63 -6.81
N VAL A 102 -9.87 5.42 -6.60
CA VAL A 102 -8.72 5.56 -7.48
C VAL A 102 -7.46 5.11 -6.75
N CYS A 103 -6.58 4.40 -7.45
CA CYS A 103 -5.20 4.13 -7.07
C CYS A 103 -4.24 4.57 -8.20
N THR A 104 -2.96 4.68 -7.92
CA THR A 104 -1.95 5.17 -8.87
C THR A 104 -1.88 4.33 -10.14
N SER A 105 -1.97 3.00 -10.01
CA SER A 105 -2.00 2.10 -11.17
C SER A 105 -3.20 2.31 -12.09
N LEU A 106 -4.37 2.70 -11.56
CA LEU A 106 -5.52 3.09 -12.36
C LEU A 106 -5.32 4.45 -13.06
N LEU A 107 -4.58 5.38 -12.44
CA LEU A 107 -4.18 6.63 -13.12
C LEU A 107 -3.24 6.34 -14.29
N VAL A 108 -2.28 5.48 -14.09
CA VAL A 108 -1.35 5.04 -15.14
C VAL A 108 -2.09 4.28 -16.25
N ASP A 109 -3.06 3.40 -15.91
CA ASP A 109 -3.92 2.72 -16.90
C ASP A 109 -4.66 3.73 -17.78
N ARG A 110 -5.25 4.77 -17.19
CA ARG A 110 -5.91 5.85 -17.94
C ARG A 110 -4.92 6.61 -18.83
N HIS A 111 -3.72 6.91 -18.33
CA HIS A 111 -2.66 7.59 -19.07
C HIS A 111 -2.16 6.77 -20.28
N LEU A 112 -2.20 5.45 -20.18
CA LEU A 112 -1.77 4.50 -21.21
C LEU A 112 -2.95 3.92 -22.04
N ASP A 113 -4.13 4.54 -21.96
CA ASP A 113 -5.34 4.12 -22.69
C ASP A 113 -5.69 2.63 -22.50
N GLY A 114 -5.39 2.08 -21.32
CA GLY A 114 -5.70 0.69 -20.97
C GLY A 114 -4.76 -0.37 -21.53
N ALA A 115 -3.59 0.00 -22.04
CA ALA A 115 -2.65 -0.91 -22.72
C ALA A 115 -2.20 -2.10 -21.85
N HIS A 116 -2.14 -1.92 -20.52
CA HIS A 116 -1.66 -2.93 -19.58
C HIS A 116 -2.64 -3.13 -18.41
N ARG A 117 -3.93 -3.04 -18.69
CA ARG A 117 -5.03 -2.96 -17.71
C ARG A 117 -5.08 -4.09 -16.69
N ALA A 118 -4.69 -5.31 -17.05
CA ALA A 118 -4.67 -6.42 -16.11
C ALA A 118 -3.79 -6.14 -14.88
N TRP A 119 -2.67 -5.44 -15.05
CA TRP A 119 -1.80 -5.02 -13.95
C TRP A 119 -2.46 -3.94 -13.07
N ALA A 120 -3.19 -3.00 -13.68
CA ALA A 120 -3.94 -1.99 -12.91
C ALA A 120 -5.10 -2.63 -12.11
N VAL A 121 -5.77 -3.64 -12.68
CA VAL A 121 -6.81 -4.40 -11.99
C VAL A 121 -6.23 -5.13 -10.78
N ALA A 122 -5.08 -5.82 -10.94
CA ALA A 122 -4.40 -6.46 -9.83
C ALA A 122 -4.01 -5.45 -8.72
N ALA A 123 -3.44 -4.30 -9.09
CA ALA A 123 -3.09 -3.24 -8.16
C ALA A 123 -4.30 -2.72 -7.36
N ALA A 124 -5.40 -2.45 -8.06
CA ALA A 124 -6.63 -1.96 -7.41
C ALA A 124 -7.20 -2.97 -6.40
N PHE A 125 -7.11 -4.28 -6.69
CA PHE A 125 -7.42 -5.31 -5.69
C PHE A 125 -6.44 -5.28 -4.51
N GLY A 126 -5.14 -5.10 -4.77
CA GLY A 126 -4.12 -4.96 -3.73
C GLY A 126 -4.40 -3.80 -2.78
N ASP A 127 -4.90 -2.68 -3.30
CA ASP A 127 -5.32 -1.51 -2.51
C ASP A 127 -6.73 -1.63 -1.91
N ASN A 128 -7.33 -2.83 -1.98
CA ASN A 128 -8.67 -3.10 -1.45
C ASN A 128 -9.79 -2.30 -2.13
N LEU A 129 -9.59 -1.87 -3.38
CA LEU A 129 -10.55 -1.14 -4.21
C LEU A 129 -11.36 -2.10 -5.09
N HIS A 130 -12.01 -3.08 -4.48
CA HIS A 130 -12.66 -4.20 -5.19
C HIS A 130 -13.65 -3.78 -6.26
N ASP A 131 -14.47 -2.74 -6.02
CA ASP A 131 -15.45 -2.27 -6.99
C ASP A 131 -14.79 -1.53 -8.16
N ALA A 132 -13.75 -0.73 -7.88
CA ALA A 132 -12.96 -0.07 -8.92
C ALA A 132 -12.21 -1.10 -9.78
N ALA A 133 -11.62 -2.12 -9.16
CA ALA A 133 -10.96 -3.23 -9.85
C ALA A 133 -11.92 -3.95 -10.81
N ARG A 134 -13.15 -4.30 -10.36
CA ARG A 134 -14.17 -4.93 -11.22
C ARG A 134 -14.59 -4.02 -12.36
N ARG A 135 -14.80 -2.73 -12.12
CA ARG A 135 -15.12 -1.76 -13.19
C ARG A 135 -13.99 -1.67 -14.22
N ALA A 136 -12.74 -1.60 -13.76
CA ALA A 136 -11.57 -1.56 -14.65
C ALA A 136 -11.40 -2.87 -15.44
N ALA A 137 -11.76 -4.02 -14.86
CA ALA A 137 -11.67 -5.32 -15.52
C ALA A 137 -12.75 -5.55 -16.60
N ALA A 138 -13.89 -4.83 -16.56
CA ALA A 138 -15.01 -5.06 -17.45
C ALA A 138 -14.65 -5.11 -18.95
N PRO A 139 -13.77 -4.24 -19.49
CA PRO A 139 -13.37 -4.33 -20.89
C PRO A 139 -12.48 -5.51 -21.26
N LEU A 140 -11.96 -6.26 -20.28
CA LEU A 140 -11.05 -7.41 -20.50
C LEU A 140 -11.81 -8.73 -20.72
N ASP A 141 -13.13 -8.76 -20.51
CA ASP A 141 -14.00 -9.94 -20.68
C ASP A 141 -13.45 -11.19 -19.96
N LEU A 142 -13.05 -11.00 -18.69
CA LEU A 142 -12.41 -12.04 -17.87
C LEU A 142 -13.47 -12.98 -17.26
N SER A 143 -13.13 -14.27 -17.18
CA SER A 143 -13.87 -15.21 -16.34
C SER A 143 -13.71 -14.87 -14.84
N ASP A 144 -14.63 -15.37 -14.00
CA ASP A 144 -14.53 -15.23 -12.54
C ASP A 144 -13.22 -15.81 -11.98
N GLU A 145 -12.70 -16.90 -12.57
CA GLU A 145 -11.42 -17.49 -12.20
C GLU A 145 -10.26 -16.56 -12.53
N GLN A 146 -10.25 -15.96 -13.72
CA GLN A 146 -9.22 -15.00 -14.12
C GLN A 146 -9.27 -13.73 -13.26
N LEU A 147 -10.46 -13.22 -12.97
CA LEU A 147 -10.62 -12.07 -12.07
C LEU A 147 -10.14 -12.41 -10.65
N GLY A 148 -10.42 -13.62 -10.17
CA GLY A 148 -9.92 -14.15 -8.91
C GLY A 148 -8.39 -14.24 -8.88
N ALA A 149 -7.78 -14.67 -9.98
CA ALA A 149 -6.32 -14.75 -10.11
C ALA A 149 -5.64 -13.37 -10.06
N LEU A 150 -6.21 -12.35 -10.73
CA LEU A 150 -5.71 -10.97 -10.62
C LEU A 150 -5.88 -10.41 -9.20
N ARG A 151 -6.96 -10.76 -8.54
CA ARG A 151 -7.16 -10.38 -7.13
C ARG A 151 -6.09 -11.01 -6.24
N GLU A 152 -5.84 -12.31 -6.36
CA GLU A 152 -4.81 -13.01 -5.60
C GLU A 152 -3.42 -12.40 -5.88
N LEU A 153 -3.12 -12.08 -7.13
CA LEU A 153 -1.88 -11.39 -7.50
C LEU A 153 -1.73 -10.06 -6.76
N GLY A 154 -2.74 -9.21 -6.81
CA GLY A 154 -2.73 -7.91 -6.15
C GLY A 154 -2.57 -8.01 -4.63
N GLU A 155 -3.33 -8.92 -4.00
CA GLU A 155 -3.24 -9.17 -2.56
C GLU A 155 -1.84 -9.69 -2.16
N CYS A 156 -1.22 -10.58 -2.95
CA CYS A 156 0.12 -11.10 -2.70
C CYS A 156 1.23 -10.05 -2.90
N LEU A 157 1.13 -9.22 -3.94
CA LEU A 157 2.07 -8.12 -4.16
C LEU A 157 1.98 -7.10 -3.02
N ASN A 158 0.75 -6.73 -2.63
CA ASN A 158 0.51 -5.79 -1.53
C ASN A 158 1.00 -6.34 -0.19
N TYR A 159 0.80 -7.63 0.07
CA TYR A 159 1.31 -8.32 1.24
C TYR A 159 2.84 -8.23 1.35
N ASN A 160 3.58 -8.35 0.23
CA ASN A 160 5.02 -8.16 0.25
C ASN A 160 5.44 -6.72 0.62
N GLY A 161 4.58 -5.73 0.45
CA GLY A 161 4.85 -4.34 0.83
C GLY A 161 4.81 -4.08 2.34
N TYR A 162 4.14 -4.94 3.12
CA TYR A 162 4.00 -4.75 4.56
C TYR A 162 5.23 -5.29 5.30
N GLY A 163 5.89 -4.41 6.03
CA GLY A 163 7.01 -4.69 6.92
C GLY A 163 7.38 -3.45 7.72
N ASP A 164 8.17 -3.60 8.76
CA ASP A 164 8.79 -2.49 9.47
C ASP A 164 10.12 -2.09 8.83
N SER A 165 10.72 -3.04 8.12
CA SER A 165 11.94 -2.90 7.33
C SER A 165 11.94 -3.85 6.12
N LEU A 166 12.94 -3.70 5.24
CA LEU A 166 13.09 -4.53 4.04
C LEU A 166 13.38 -6.00 4.37
N GLU A 167 14.01 -6.27 5.51
CA GLU A 167 14.34 -7.61 6.01
C GLU A 167 13.09 -8.42 6.40
N ASP A 168 11.97 -7.76 6.67
CA ASP A 168 10.70 -8.42 6.94
C ASP A 168 10.07 -9.01 5.66
N LEU A 169 10.40 -8.47 4.49
CA LEU A 169 9.77 -8.81 3.22
C LEU A 169 10.28 -10.14 2.65
N HIS A 170 9.48 -10.80 1.83
CA HIS A 170 9.95 -11.95 1.05
C HIS A 170 10.93 -11.54 -0.04
N PHE A 171 10.65 -10.39 -0.67
CA PHE A 171 11.49 -9.81 -1.72
C PHE A 171 11.66 -8.31 -1.48
N HIS A 172 12.88 -7.81 -1.69
CA HIS A 172 13.07 -6.38 -1.83
C HIS A 172 12.21 -5.87 -3.00
N PRO A 173 11.44 -4.77 -2.87
CA PRO A 173 10.51 -4.35 -3.92
C PRO A 173 11.19 -4.10 -5.28
N ALA A 174 12.44 -3.62 -5.31
CA ALA A 174 13.19 -3.50 -6.55
C ALA A 174 13.48 -4.84 -7.22
N ASP A 175 13.73 -5.91 -6.44
CA ASP A 175 13.98 -7.25 -6.98
C ASP A 175 12.67 -7.89 -7.45
N LEU A 176 11.58 -7.65 -6.72
CA LEU A 176 10.25 -8.07 -7.14
C LEU A 176 9.86 -7.36 -8.46
N TYR A 177 10.09 -6.06 -8.58
CA TYR A 177 9.89 -5.35 -9.85
C TYR A 177 10.75 -5.95 -11.00
N ARG A 178 12.02 -6.27 -10.76
CA ARG A 178 12.86 -6.94 -11.77
C ARG A 178 12.30 -8.30 -12.19
N ALA A 179 11.64 -9.01 -11.26
CA ALA A 179 10.95 -10.27 -11.56
C ALA A 179 9.66 -10.08 -12.39
N LEU A 180 8.99 -8.91 -12.28
CA LEU A 180 7.84 -8.59 -13.12
C LEU A 180 8.25 -8.20 -14.56
N ARG A 181 9.38 -7.54 -14.74
CA ARG A 181 9.83 -6.96 -16.03
C ARG A 181 9.69 -7.87 -17.26
N PRO A 182 10.00 -9.19 -17.20
CA PRO A 182 9.89 -10.08 -18.36
C PRO A 182 8.44 -10.34 -18.81
N TYR A 183 7.45 -10.02 -18.00
CA TYR A 183 6.05 -10.41 -18.20
C TYR A 183 5.19 -9.20 -18.59
N ALA A 184 4.85 -9.07 -19.87
CA ALA A 184 3.86 -8.08 -20.29
C ALA A 184 2.44 -8.47 -19.83
N ASP A 185 2.16 -9.78 -19.80
CA ASP A 185 0.89 -10.36 -19.35
C ASP A 185 0.94 -10.77 -17.87
N ALA A 186 -0.01 -10.28 -17.08
CA ALA A 186 -0.14 -10.60 -15.66
C ALA A 186 -0.44 -12.10 -15.43
N PHE A 187 -1.18 -12.72 -16.33
CA PHE A 187 -1.50 -14.16 -16.21
C PHE A 187 -0.27 -15.04 -16.45
N ALA A 188 0.61 -14.66 -17.36
CA ALA A 188 1.89 -15.34 -17.56
C ALA A 188 2.76 -15.26 -16.29
N PHE A 189 2.83 -14.10 -15.63
CA PHE A 189 3.52 -13.97 -14.34
C PHE A 189 2.91 -14.88 -13.26
N ILE A 190 1.57 -14.92 -13.16
CA ILE A 190 0.86 -15.79 -12.21
C ILE A 190 1.21 -17.28 -12.47
N ALA A 191 1.26 -17.69 -13.72
CA ALA A 191 1.48 -19.08 -14.08
C ALA A 191 2.93 -19.54 -13.91
N GLU A 192 3.91 -18.68 -14.22
CA GLU A 192 5.30 -19.08 -14.44
C GLU A 192 6.26 -18.58 -13.35
N ALA A 193 6.00 -17.40 -12.74
CA ALA A 193 6.97 -16.76 -11.88
C ALA A 193 7.12 -17.48 -10.51
N PRO A 194 8.31 -17.95 -10.16
CA PRO A 194 8.55 -18.57 -8.85
C PRO A 194 8.35 -17.56 -7.70
N GLN A 195 8.53 -16.26 -7.97
CA GLN A 195 8.31 -15.20 -6.99
C GLN A 195 6.85 -15.13 -6.58
N PHE A 196 5.91 -15.23 -7.52
CA PHE A 196 4.49 -15.24 -7.20
C PHE A 196 4.11 -16.47 -6.36
N ARG A 197 4.64 -17.64 -6.68
CA ARG A 197 4.43 -18.86 -5.88
C ARG A 197 4.92 -18.66 -4.43
N THR A 198 6.12 -18.09 -4.24
CA THR A 198 6.68 -17.80 -2.92
C THR A 198 5.80 -16.84 -2.14
N LEU A 199 5.29 -15.78 -2.78
CA LEU A 199 4.39 -14.81 -2.13
C LEU A 199 3.07 -15.46 -1.74
N ARG A 200 2.45 -16.25 -2.62
CA ARG A 200 1.18 -16.95 -2.38
C ARG A 200 1.28 -17.94 -1.20
N GLU A 201 2.35 -18.74 -1.17
CA GLU A 201 2.59 -19.69 -0.08
C GLU A 201 2.92 -18.95 1.23
N GLY A 202 3.72 -17.88 1.16
CA GLY A 202 4.03 -17.00 2.29
C GLY A 202 2.79 -16.36 2.88
N TYR A 203 1.95 -15.79 2.02
CA TYR A 203 0.68 -15.17 2.39
C TYR A 203 -0.25 -16.16 3.10
N ALA A 204 -0.46 -17.33 2.49
CA ALA A 204 -1.32 -18.35 3.09
C ALA A 204 -0.84 -18.80 4.47
N ARG A 205 0.47 -19.04 4.62
CA ARG A 205 1.10 -19.43 5.89
C ARG A 205 0.99 -18.34 6.95
N ASP A 206 1.29 -17.08 6.59
CA ASP A 206 1.30 -15.97 7.53
C ASP A 206 -0.13 -15.60 7.96
N MET A 207 -1.11 -15.66 7.04
CA MET A 207 -2.52 -15.46 7.37
C MET A 207 -3.08 -16.58 8.26
N ALA A 208 -2.66 -17.82 8.06
CA ALA A 208 -3.03 -18.92 8.95
C ALA A 208 -2.52 -18.69 10.38
N ARG A 209 -1.28 -18.20 10.53
CA ARG A 209 -0.73 -17.80 11.83
C ARG A 209 -1.50 -16.64 12.45
N ALA A 210 -1.80 -15.59 11.67
CA ALA A 210 -2.53 -14.43 12.15
C ALA A 210 -3.94 -14.79 12.67
N ARG A 211 -4.67 -15.66 11.94
CA ARG A 211 -6.00 -16.16 12.36
C ARG A 211 -5.95 -17.04 13.61
N ALA A 212 -4.81 -17.65 13.92
CA ALA A 212 -4.63 -18.45 15.13
C ALA A 212 -4.35 -17.59 16.39
N VAL A 213 -4.05 -16.30 16.24
CA VAL A 213 -3.86 -15.38 17.38
C VAL A 213 -5.21 -15.05 18.00
N PRO A 214 -5.44 -15.33 19.29
CA PRO A 214 -6.69 -14.97 19.96
C PRO A 214 -6.79 -13.44 20.08
N ALA A 215 -8.01 -12.92 20.07
CA ALA A 215 -8.23 -11.52 20.41
C ALA A 215 -7.79 -11.25 21.86
N ALA A 216 -7.06 -10.16 22.05
CA ALA A 216 -6.69 -9.69 23.40
C ALA A 216 -7.91 -9.15 24.13
N GLU A 217 -8.84 -8.50 23.41
CA GLU A 217 -10.13 -8.09 23.93
C GLU A 217 -11.17 -8.13 22.80
N ILE A 218 -12.37 -8.64 23.11
CA ILE A 218 -13.48 -8.71 22.17
C ILE A 218 -14.77 -8.23 22.84
N ARG A 219 -15.49 -7.35 22.14
CA ARG A 219 -16.84 -6.87 22.49
C ARG A 219 -17.73 -6.94 21.26
N PRO A 220 -19.06 -6.84 21.40
CA PRO A 220 -19.96 -6.79 20.24
C PRO A 220 -19.55 -5.73 19.21
N SER A 221 -19.14 -4.54 19.64
CA SER A 221 -18.79 -3.39 18.81
C SER A 221 -17.36 -3.38 18.28
N GLY A 222 -16.43 -4.13 18.89
CA GLY A 222 -15.00 -4.08 18.51
C GLY A 222 -14.19 -5.27 18.98
N ALA A 223 -13.04 -5.48 18.31
CA ALA A 223 -12.04 -6.47 18.74
C ALA A 223 -10.62 -5.91 18.60
N VAL A 224 -9.79 -6.22 19.58
CA VAL A 224 -8.38 -5.84 19.64
C VAL A 224 -7.52 -7.09 19.60
N TYR A 225 -6.53 -7.11 18.71
CA TYR A 225 -5.56 -8.18 18.56
C TYR A 225 -4.15 -7.64 18.79
N ILE A 226 -3.30 -8.43 19.45
CA ILE A 226 -1.89 -8.11 19.66
C ILE A 226 -1.06 -9.19 18.97
N LEU A 227 -0.36 -8.78 17.90
CA LEU A 227 0.50 -9.67 17.14
C LEU A 227 1.94 -9.62 17.68
N PRO A 228 2.68 -10.76 17.63
CA PRO A 228 4.04 -10.84 18.18
C PRO A 228 5.06 -10.04 17.36
N ASP A 229 6.27 -9.89 17.92
CA ASP A 229 7.44 -9.33 17.22
C ASP A 229 8.05 -10.39 16.30
N GLU A 230 7.38 -10.64 15.19
CA GLU A 230 7.84 -11.56 14.15
C GLU A 230 7.58 -10.96 12.77
N ALA A 231 8.47 -11.23 11.81
CA ALA A 231 8.34 -10.72 10.44
C ALA A 231 6.99 -11.07 9.80
N TRP A 232 6.50 -12.31 10.00
CA TRP A 232 5.20 -12.74 9.48
C TRP A 232 4.04 -11.90 10.03
N ALA A 233 4.09 -11.52 11.30
CA ALA A 233 3.05 -10.71 11.94
C ALA A 233 2.99 -9.30 11.33
N ARG A 234 4.16 -8.71 11.06
CA ARG A 234 4.26 -7.42 10.38
C ARG A 234 3.74 -7.49 8.95
N ARG A 235 4.11 -8.53 8.17
CA ARG A 235 3.59 -8.74 6.80
C ARG A 235 2.09 -8.96 6.77
N ALA A 236 1.55 -9.78 7.67
CA ALA A 236 0.13 -10.11 7.69
C ALA A 236 -0.76 -8.96 8.21
N SER A 237 -0.22 -8.00 8.99
CA SER A 237 -1.01 -7.04 9.78
C SER A 237 -2.04 -6.27 8.97
N GLY A 238 -1.66 -5.74 7.80
CA GLY A 238 -2.55 -4.92 6.97
C GLY A 238 -3.65 -5.74 6.30
N VAL A 239 -3.30 -6.90 5.74
CA VAL A 239 -4.25 -7.80 5.06
C VAL A 239 -5.16 -8.49 6.06
N TYR A 240 -4.66 -8.89 7.22
CA TYR A 240 -5.48 -9.49 8.28
C TYR A 240 -6.48 -8.50 8.88
N ALA A 241 -6.10 -7.22 9.00
CA ALA A 241 -7.03 -6.17 9.41
C ALA A 241 -8.21 -6.04 8.44
N ASN A 242 -7.97 -6.14 7.12
CA ASN A 242 -9.01 -6.12 6.10
C ASN A 242 -9.87 -7.39 6.13
N ASP A 243 -9.25 -8.56 6.33
CA ASP A 243 -9.92 -9.86 6.46
C ASP A 243 -10.92 -9.84 7.64
N LEU A 244 -10.49 -9.36 8.81
CA LEU A 244 -11.35 -9.19 10.00
C LEU A 244 -12.52 -8.24 9.75
N ALA A 245 -12.27 -7.10 9.10
CA ALA A 245 -13.33 -6.15 8.78
C ALA A 245 -14.37 -6.75 7.82
N SER A 246 -13.93 -7.54 6.85
CA SER A 246 -14.80 -8.22 5.90
C SER A 246 -15.61 -9.36 6.56
N ALA A 247 -14.98 -10.13 7.45
CA ALA A 247 -15.63 -11.22 8.17
C ALA A 247 -16.66 -10.73 9.21
N HIS A 248 -16.44 -9.52 9.74
CA HIS A 248 -17.30 -8.94 10.78
C HIS A 248 -17.67 -7.48 10.44
N PRO A 249 -18.54 -7.23 9.45
CA PRO A 249 -18.76 -5.91 8.86
C PRO A 249 -19.39 -4.88 9.81
N THR A 250 -19.99 -5.31 10.92
CA THR A 250 -20.58 -4.44 11.94
C THR A 250 -19.62 -4.12 13.09
N ARG A 251 -18.41 -4.72 13.11
CA ARG A 251 -17.45 -4.61 14.20
C ARG A 251 -16.23 -3.79 13.78
N ALA A 252 -15.74 -2.94 14.66
CA ALA A 252 -14.44 -2.29 14.50
C ALA A 252 -13.30 -3.25 14.90
N HIS A 253 -12.14 -3.11 14.26
CA HIS A 253 -10.97 -3.95 14.55
C HIS A 253 -9.73 -3.10 14.74
N ALA A 254 -8.93 -3.44 15.77
CA ALA A 254 -7.61 -2.87 16.00
C ALA A 254 -6.57 -4.01 16.08
N LEU A 255 -5.54 -3.92 15.25
CA LEU A 255 -4.37 -4.80 15.31
C LEU A 255 -3.18 -3.99 15.79
N LEU A 256 -2.57 -4.44 16.88
CA LEU A 256 -1.34 -3.90 17.43
C LEU A 256 -0.21 -4.88 17.12
N THR A 257 0.71 -4.51 16.24
CA THR A 257 1.84 -5.37 15.86
C THR A 257 3.10 -4.85 16.53
N ARG A 258 3.78 -5.71 17.28
CA ARG A 258 5.03 -5.34 17.97
C ARG A 258 6.15 -5.11 16.95
N SER A 259 6.84 -3.99 17.08
CA SER A 259 8.02 -3.62 16.30
C SER A 259 9.30 -4.04 17.02
N PRO A 260 10.37 -4.46 16.30
CA PRO A 260 11.69 -4.69 16.90
C PRO A 260 12.28 -3.46 17.62
N LYS A 261 11.75 -2.27 17.32
CA LYS A 261 12.15 -0.99 17.94
C LYS A 261 11.49 -0.74 19.32
N GLY A 262 10.75 -1.70 19.88
CA GLY A 262 10.16 -1.61 21.21
C GLY A 262 8.86 -0.80 21.31
N HIS A 263 8.19 -0.56 20.19
CA HIS A 263 6.85 0.07 20.13
C HIS A 263 5.85 -0.82 19.38
N PHE A 264 4.62 -0.37 19.29
CA PHE A 264 3.60 -1.03 18.50
C PHE A 264 3.22 -0.18 17.30
N VAL A 265 3.00 -0.84 16.16
CA VAL A 265 2.32 -0.28 15.01
C VAL A 265 0.85 -0.68 15.11
N VAL A 266 -0.05 0.28 15.00
CA VAL A 266 -1.49 0.03 15.13
C VAL A 266 -2.16 0.20 13.77
N SER A 267 -3.03 -0.75 13.44
CA SER A 267 -3.95 -0.68 12.29
C SER A 267 -5.38 -0.73 12.79
N VAL A 268 -6.18 0.27 12.46
CA VAL A 268 -7.60 0.36 12.81
C VAL A 268 -8.46 0.23 11.56
N ARG A 269 -9.52 -0.55 11.65
CA ARG A 269 -10.59 -0.61 10.66
C ARG A 269 -11.92 -0.28 11.34
N ALA A 270 -12.58 0.75 10.83
CA ALA A 270 -13.96 1.04 11.21
C ALA A 270 -14.89 -0.07 10.71
N PRO A 271 -16.08 -0.26 11.32
CA PRO A 271 -17.08 -1.17 10.79
C PRO A 271 -17.40 -0.85 9.32
N LEU A 272 -17.51 -1.86 8.47
CA LEU A 272 -17.90 -1.66 7.06
C LEU A 272 -19.33 -1.11 6.92
N ALA A 273 -20.19 -1.39 7.92
CA ALA A 273 -21.53 -0.83 8.00
C ALA A 273 -21.54 0.67 8.34
N ASN A 274 -20.47 1.18 9.00
CA ASN A 274 -20.28 2.59 9.32
C ASN A 274 -18.79 2.93 9.20
N ARG A 275 -18.35 3.33 8.03
CA ARG A 275 -16.94 3.55 7.66
C ARG A 275 -16.36 4.87 8.19
N THR A 276 -16.54 5.14 9.52
CA THR A 276 -16.10 6.41 10.13
C THR A 276 -15.37 6.20 11.46
N GLY A 277 -14.63 7.21 11.91
CA GLY A 277 -14.04 7.31 13.24
C GLY A 277 -12.62 6.77 13.37
N ALA A 278 -12.08 6.00 12.40
CA ALA A 278 -10.73 5.45 12.52
C ALA A 278 -9.66 6.55 12.53
N ASP A 279 -9.79 7.53 11.65
CA ASP A 279 -8.86 8.67 11.57
C ASP A 279 -8.91 9.56 12.81
N GLU A 280 -10.11 9.86 13.32
CA GLU A 280 -10.28 10.67 14.52
C GLU A 280 -9.69 9.98 15.76
N LEU A 281 -9.89 8.66 15.89
CA LEU A 281 -9.26 7.86 16.94
C LEU A 281 -7.74 7.92 16.85
N CYS A 282 -7.17 7.61 15.68
CA CYS A 282 -5.74 7.51 15.51
C CYS A 282 -5.04 8.87 15.69
N ARG A 283 -5.61 9.98 15.22
CA ARG A 283 -5.07 11.35 15.39
C ARG A 283 -4.95 11.80 16.86
N ARG A 284 -5.56 11.09 17.81
CA ARG A 284 -5.36 11.36 19.24
C ARG A 284 -4.01 10.89 19.77
N PHE A 285 -3.24 10.18 18.94
CA PHE A 285 -1.90 9.69 19.23
C PHE A 285 -0.89 10.33 18.27
N GLU A 286 0.29 10.68 18.77
CA GLU A 286 1.28 11.54 18.12
C GLU A 286 1.61 11.16 16.67
N THR A 287 1.70 9.86 16.35
CA THR A 287 2.04 9.38 14.99
C THR A 287 0.83 8.79 14.27
N GLY A 288 -0.36 9.13 14.74
CA GLY A 288 -1.62 8.61 14.22
C GLY A 288 -2.19 9.42 13.07
N GLY A 289 -2.83 8.72 12.13
CA GLY A 289 -3.48 9.33 10.97
C GLY A 289 -4.12 8.28 10.07
N GLY A 290 -4.73 8.74 8.99
CA GLY A 290 -5.36 7.88 8.00
C GLY A 290 -6.70 8.41 7.51
N ARG A 291 -7.49 7.52 6.93
CA ARG A 291 -8.84 7.80 6.39
C ARG A 291 -9.91 7.40 7.41
N LYS A 292 -11.14 7.91 7.24
CA LYS A 292 -12.28 7.62 8.13
C LYS A 292 -12.53 6.11 8.34
N ALA A 293 -12.42 5.33 7.28
CA ALA A 293 -12.66 3.89 7.32
C ALA A 293 -11.47 3.05 7.81
N ALA A 294 -10.23 3.55 7.60
CA ALA A 294 -8.99 2.84 7.89
C ALA A 294 -7.88 3.82 8.25
N ALA A 295 -7.30 3.65 9.43
CA ALA A 295 -6.25 4.51 9.95
C ALA A 295 -5.22 3.70 10.73
N GLY A 296 -4.13 4.32 11.16
CA GLY A 296 -3.11 3.66 11.95
C GLY A 296 -2.30 4.63 12.80
N ILE A 297 -1.48 4.04 13.66
CA ILE A 297 -0.48 4.75 14.49
C ILE A 297 0.86 4.09 14.20
N ASN A 298 1.85 4.86 13.75
CA ASN A 298 3.15 4.30 13.39
C ASN A 298 4.01 3.94 14.61
N VAL A 299 3.88 4.71 15.70
CA VAL A 299 4.64 4.51 16.93
C VAL A 299 3.70 4.68 18.12
N LEU A 300 3.24 3.56 18.69
CA LEU A 300 2.51 3.53 19.95
C LEU A 300 3.43 2.92 21.03
N PRO A 301 3.87 3.68 22.05
CA PRO A 301 4.63 3.13 23.18
C PRO A 301 3.82 2.06 23.92
N GLU A 302 4.46 1.00 24.41
CA GLU A 302 3.78 -0.10 25.13
C GLU A 302 2.96 0.39 26.31
N ALA A 303 3.47 1.36 27.08
CA ALA A 303 2.78 1.98 28.20
C ALA A 303 1.45 2.68 27.81
N ARG A 304 1.26 3.01 26.52
CA ARG A 304 0.05 3.67 26.01
C ARG A 304 -1.00 2.71 25.45
N ILE A 305 -0.73 1.38 25.47
CA ILE A 305 -1.70 0.38 25.00
C ILE A 305 -3.02 0.47 25.78
N PRO A 306 -3.04 0.55 27.13
CA PRO A 306 -4.32 0.66 27.85
C PRO A 306 -5.13 1.90 27.46
N ASP A 307 -4.45 3.05 27.25
CA ASP A 307 -5.10 4.29 26.82
C ASP A 307 -5.70 4.14 25.42
N PHE A 308 -4.97 3.47 24.51
CA PHE A 308 -5.45 3.20 23.16
C PHE A 308 -6.69 2.28 23.18
N VAL A 309 -6.64 1.18 23.92
CA VAL A 309 -7.78 0.23 24.02
C VAL A 309 -9.01 0.91 24.59
N ALA A 310 -8.85 1.71 25.65
CA ALA A 310 -9.95 2.49 26.21
C ALA A 310 -10.54 3.50 25.20
N ALA A 311 -9.66 4.19 24.46
CA ALA A 311 -10.07 5.14 23.42
C ALA A 311 -10.76 4.44 22.23
N PHE A 312 -10.30 3.24 21.86
CA PHE A 312 -10.88 2.43 20.79
C PHE A 312 -12.33 2.03 21.11
N PHE A 313 -12.60 1.45 22.28
CA PHE A 313 -13.96 1.06 22.66
C PHE A 313 -14.87 2.27 22.96
N LYS A 314 -14.29 3.42 23.32
CA LYS A 314 -15.05 4.68 23.43
C LYS A 314 -15.45 5.23 22.06
N ALA A 315 -14.60 5.08 21.04
CA ALA A 315 -14.87 5.51 19.68
C ALA A 315 -15.91 4.62 18.98
N TYR A 316 -15.98 3.35 19.38
CA TYR A 316 -16.91 2.35 18.86
C TYR A 316 -17.73 1.75 20.03
N PRO A 317 -18.73 2.50 20.55
CA PRO A 317 -19.57 2.02 21.65
C PRO A 317 -20.49 0.89 21.19
N GLU A 318 -20.96 0.10 22.14
CA GLU A 318 -22.08 -0.82 21.91
C GLU A 318 -23.34 -0.01 21.59
N ALA A 319 -24.12 -0.46 20.60
CA ALA A 319 -25.36 0.19 20.18
C ALA A 319 -26.48 -0.01 21.20
#